data_943a8ab6903c305e10d847091f268471
#
_entry.id   943a8ab6903c305e10d847091f268471
#
_cell.length_a   1.000
_cell.length_b   1.000
_cell.length_c   1.000
_cell.angle_alpha   90.00
_cell.angle_beta   90.00
_cell.angle_gamma   90.00
#
_symmetry.space_group_name_H-M   'P 1'
#
loop_
_entity.id
_entity.type
_entity.pdbx_description
1 polymer ?
#
loop_
_entity_poly.entity_id
_entity_poly.type
_entity_poly.pdbx_seq_one_letter_code
_entity_poly.pdbx_strand_id
1 'polypeptide(L)'
;MTTNTARAVHQIARPDGAPAASDFAYVASPVPEPRPGTALVENLLLSVDPYHRGLMDGGEGGFELNTPLEGRSVGRVVASRDPGLREGDLVFHREGWRTHALVTLGVDGTRKLRGHAGVPLEAYLSILGGTGLTAYAALTRTAQLREGEDLFVSAAAGGVGTATGHIARLLGARRIIGSAGSAAKVRHLTDVLGFDAAFDYHDGPVGEQLAKAAPDGIDVYVDNVGGEHLEGAIGALREFGRIAWVGAVSTYNGDRSPAAPRNLFEVVHKSLRLEGVLVRHHTNLQDELEDFLVPHLRTGRIGTDTTVVQGFEHTVDAFRGMLRGENVGKMLVRIDG
;
A
#
# COMPACT_ATOMS: atom_id res chain seq x y z
N MET A 1 16.20 -15.46 -26.20
CA MET A 1 15.73 -14.59 -27.33
C MET A 1 15.00 -13.44 -26.67
N THR A 2 15.58 -12.25 -26.67
CA THR A 2 14.90 -11.04 -26.19
C THR A 2 13.69 -10.79 -27.08
N THR A 3 12.51 -10.92 -26.53
CA THR A 3 11.27 -10.60 -27.25
C THR A 3 11.28 -9.09 -27.54
N ASN A 4 11.35 -8.73 -28.82
CA ASN A 4 11.36 -7.32 -29.27
C ASN A 4 9.96 -6.68 -29.12
N THR A 5 9.19 -7.16 -28.12
CA THR A 5 7.78 -6.80 -27.90
C THR A 5 7.57 -6.43 -26.44
N ALA A 6 7.16 -5.20 -26.19
CA ALA A 6 6.64 -4.73 -24.92
C ALA A 6 5.14 -5.02 -24.81
N ARG A 7 4.66 -5.26 -23.60
CA ARG A 7 3.24 -5.44 -23.29
C ARG A 7 2.80 -4.42 -22.24
N ALA A 8 1.56 -3.95 -22.33
CA ALA A 8 0.96 -3.06 -21.35
C ALA A 8 -0.50 -3.44 -21.10
N VAL A 9 -1.00 -3.16 -19.90
CA VAL A 9 -2.42 -3.26 -19.60
C VAL A 9 -3.06 -1.89 -19.83
N HIS A 10 -4.11 -1.87 -20.63
CA HIS A 10 -4.96 -0.69 -20.85
C HIS A 10 -6.32 -0.91 -20.22
N GLN A 11 -6.88 0.13 -19.61
CA GLN A 11 -8.30 0.16 -19.30
C GLN A 11 -9.06 0.51 -20.58
N ILE A 12 -10.00 -0.34 -21.00
CA ILE A 12 -10.77 -0.16 -22.24
C ILE A 12 -12.25 0.18 -22.00
N ALA A 13 -12.71 -0.02 -20.76
CA ALA A 13 -14.06 0.36 -20.34
C ALA A 13 -14.05 0.87 -18.89
N ARG A 14 -15.06 1.69 -18.54
CA ARG A 14 -15.26 2.11 -17.13
C ARG A 14 -15.98 0.98 -16.39
N PRO A 15 -15.51 0.55 -15.22
CA PRO A 15 -16.18 -0.50 -14.46
C PRO A 15 -17.50 0.02 -13.88
N ASP A 16 -18.52 -0.83 -13.93
CA ASP A 16 -19.76 -0.65 -13.17
C ASP A 16 -19.62 -1.45 -11.86
N GLY A 17 -19.36 -0.77 -10.75
CA GLY A 17 -19.02 -1.41 -9.48
C GLY A 17 -17.60 -2.01 -9.48
N ALA A 18 -17.48 -3.30 -9.16
CA ALA A 18 -16.18 -3.97 -9.11
C ALA A 18 -15.62 -4.21 -10.52
N PRO A 19 -14.31 -3.95 -10.78
CA PRO A 19 -13.74 -4.13 -12.11
C PRO A 19 -13.82 -5.56 -12.62
N ALA A 20 -14.30 -5.72 -13.86
CA ALA A 20 -14.33 -6.98 -14.58
C ALA A 20 -13.05 -7.16 -15.41
N ALA A 21 -12.70 -8.41 -15.77
CA ALA A 21 -11.57 -8.67 -16.67
C ALA A 21 -11.77 -8.02 -18.05
N SER A 22 -13.01 -7.90 -18.49
CA SER A 22 -13.41 -7.26 -19.76
C SER A 22 -13.17 -5.75 -19.81
N ASP A 23 -12.92 -5.10 -18.67
CA ASP A 23 -12.60 -3.66 -18.61
C ASP A 23 -11.16 -3.37 -19.03
N PHE A 24 -10.36 -4.42 -19.22
CA PHE A 24 -8.93 -4.33 -19.53
C PHE A 24 -8.56 -5.06 -20.83
N ALA A 25 -7.49 -4.59 -21.46
CA ALA A 25 -6.85 -5.28 -22.57
C ALA A 25 -5.34 -5.32 -22.37
N TYR A 26 -4.72 -6.44 -22.72
CA TYR A 26 -3.26 -6.57 -22.83
C TYR A 26 -2.85 -6.17 -24.26
N VAL A 27 -2.11 -5.08 -24.38
CA VAL A 27 -1.71 -4.50 -25.66
C VAL A 27 -0.21 -4.73 -25.87
N ALA A 28 0.14 -5.30 -27.02
CA ALA A 28 1.53 -5.49 -27.43
C ALA A 28 2.00 -4.35 -28.34
N SER A 29 3.23 -3.91 -28.18
CA SER A 29 3.87 -2.87 -29.00
C SER A 29 5.37 -3.18 -29.15
N PRO A 30 6.07 -2.57 -30.13
CA PRO A 30 7.52 -2.62 -30.16
C PRO A 30 8.12 -2.08 -28.85
N VAL A 31 9.24 -2.66 -28.40
CA VAL A 31 10.00 -2.12 -27.26
C VAL A 31 10.45 -0.70 -27.64
N PRO A 32 10.17 0.34 -26.82
CA PRO A 32 10.52 1.71 -27.15
C PRO A 32 12.03 1.94 -27.05
N GLU A 33 12.57 2.82 -27.90
CA GLU A 33 13.97 3.24 -27.80
C GLU A 33 14.13 4.46 -26.88
N PRO A 34 15.19 4.52 -26.06
CA PRO A 34 15.44 5.67 -25.19
C PRO A 34 15.78 6.91 -26.02
N ARG A 35 15.15 8.03 -25.65
CA ARG A 35 15.42 9.38 -26.21
C ARG A 35 16.43 10.09 -25.30
N PRO A 36 17.09 11.19 -25.77
CA PRO A 36 17.93 12.01 -24.90
C PRO A 36 17.19 12.40 -23.60
N GLY A 37 17.80 12.15 -22.44
CA GLY A 37 17.22 12.38 -21.11
C GLY A 37 16.31 11.27 -20.60
N THR A 38 16.20 10.13 -21.30
CA THR A 38 15.40 8.98 -20.82
C THR A 38 16.21 7.69 -20.75
N ALA A 39 15.75 6.76 -19.93
CA ALA A 39 16.25 5.39 -19.89
C ALA A 39 15.12 4.39 -20.16
N LEU A 40 15.44 3.32 -20.87
CA LEU A 40 14.56 2.17 -21.04
C LEU A 40 14.74 1.23 -19.83
N VAL A 41 13.64 0.94 -19.19
CA VAL A 41 13.58 0.04 -18.03
C VAL A 41 12.76 -1.19 -18.38
N GLU A 42 13.31 -2.36 -18.12
CA GLU A 42 12.58 -3.62 -18.06
C GLU A 42 12.02 -3.78 -16.66
N ASN A 43 10.69 -3.86 -16.53
CA ASN A 43 10.01 -4.00 -15.25
C ASN A 43 10.18 -5.42 -14.70
N LEU A 44 10.54 -5.54 -13.42
CA LEU A 44 10.74 -6.80 -12.71
C LEU A 44 9.58 -7.10 -11.75
N LEU A 45 9.08 -6.05 -11.09
CA LEU A 45 7.97 -6.14 -10.14
C LEU A 45 7.01 -4.98 -10.37
N LEU A 46 5.71 -5.30 -10.36
CA LEU A 46 4.62 -4.34 -10.39
C LEU A 46 3.86 -4.34 -9.08
N SER A 47 3.43 -3.17 -8.65
CA SER A 47 2.48 -2.99 -7.55
C SER A 47 1.06 -2.89 -8.11
N VAL A 48 0.13 -3.62 -7.52
CA VAL A 48 -1.30 -3.34 -7.67
C VAL A 48 -1.80 -2.73 -6.37
N ASP A 49 -2.54 -1.63 -6.48
CA ASP A 49 -2.90 -0.79 -5.34
C ASP A 49 -4.40 -0.47 -5.35
N PRO A 50 -5.07 -0.41 -4.18
CA PRO A 50 -6.51 -0.14 -4.11
C PRO A 50 -6.92 1.20 -4.72
N TYR A 51 -6.06 2.23 -4.66
CA TYR A 51 -6.38 3.56 -5.20
C TYR A 51 -6.60 3.56 -6.72
N HIS A 52 -6.04 2.57 -7.45
CA HIS A 52 -6.29 2.41 -8.88
C HIS A 52 -7.79 2.30 -9.18
N ARG A 53 -8.59 1.67 -8.28
CA ARG A 53 -10.05 1.57 -8.48
C ARG A 53 -10.69 2.95 -8.60
N GLY A 54 -10.34 3.91 -7.75
CA GLY A 54 -10.87 5.27 -7.82
C GLY A 54 -10.46 6.02 -9.09
N LEU A 55 -9.25 5.75 -9.62
CA LEU A 55 -8.80 6.36 -10.88
C LEU A 55 -9.50 5.79 -12.12
N MET A 56 -10.07 4.58 -12.02
CA MET A 56 -10.76 3.91 -13.14
C MET A 56 -12.07 4.58 -13.53
N ASP A 57 -12.69 5.36 -12.66
CA ASP A 57 -13.94 6.07 -12.95
C ASP A 57 -13.73 7.27 -13.89
N GLY A 58 -12.47 7.70 -14.07
CA GLY A 58 -12.11 8.86 -14.90
C GLY A 58 -12.29 10.18 -14.15
N GLY A 59 -12.47 11.27 -14.88
CA GLY A 59 -12.50 12.62 -14.31
C GLY A 59 -11.11 13.20 -14.10
N GLU A 60 -11.01 14.25 -13.29
CA GLU A 60 -9.73 14.93 -13.04
C GLU A 60 -8.72 13.99 -12.35
N GLY A 61 -7.60 13.73 -13.00
CA GLY A 61 -6.54 12.82 -12.53
C GLY A 61 -6.86 11.34 -12.63
N GLY A 62 -8.02 10.95 -13.20
CA GLY A 62 -8.38 9.56 -13.46
C GLY A 62 -7.69 8.99 -14.70
N PHE A 63 -7.75 7.67 -14.86
CA PHE A 63 -7.16 6.99 -16.01
C PHE A 63 -7.87 7.36 -17.31
N GLU A 64 -7.09 7.57 -18.36
CA GLU A 64 -7.61 7.67 -19.73
C GLU A 64 -7.83 6.28 -20.30
N LEU A 65 -8.94 6.11 -21.06
CA LEU A 65 -9.20 4.84 -21.74
C LEU A 65 -8.22 4.61 -22.88
N ASN A 66 -7.91 3.33 -23.12
CA ASN A 66 -7.02 2.88 -24.19
C ASN A 66 -5.57 3.40 -24.09
N THR A 67 -5.14 3.77 -22.88
CA THR A 67 -3.76 4.12 -22.58
C THR A 67 -3.17 3.12 -21.56
N PRO A 68 -1.83 2.94 -21.55
CA PRO A 68 -1.19 2.12 -20.52
C PRO A 68 -1.46 2.65 -19.12
N LEU A 69 -1.90 1.76 -18.20
CA LEU A 69 -2.14 2.16 -16.82
C LEU A 69 -0.84 2.53 -16.10
N GLU A 70 -0.93 3.55 -15.26
CA GLU A 70 0.14 3.87 -14.31
C GLU A 70 0.18 2.88 -13.15
N GLY A 71 1.25 2.85 -12.42
CA GLY A 71 1.41 2.07 -11.18
C GLY A 71 2.86 2.06 -10.74
N ARG A 72 3.08 1.82 -9.46
CA ARG A 72 4.43 1.71 -8.92
C ARG A 72 5.11 0.45 -9.43
N SER A 73 6.37 0.58 -9.82
CA SER A 73 7.16 -0.51 -10.36
C SER A 73 8.62 -0.42 -9.91
N VAL A 74 9.27 -1.57 -9.86
CA VAL A 74 10.72 -1.67 -9.79
C VAL A 74 11.20 -2.42 -11.03
N GLY A 75 12.16 -1.84 -11.72
CA GLY A 75 12.73 -2.41 -12.92
C GLY A 75 14.23 -2.18 -13.02
N ARG A 76 14.81 -2.80 -14.05
CA ARG A 76 16.23 -2.70 -14.40
C ARG A 76 16.40 -1.85 -15.64
N VAL A 77 17.31 -0.90 -15.61
CA VAL A 77 17.71 -0.14 -16.80
C VAL A 77 18.41 -1.10 -17.77
N VAL A 78 17.87 -1.20 -18.99
CA VAL A 78 18.44 -2.04 -20.08
C VAL A 78 19.07 -1.22 -21.19
N ALA A 79 18.73 0.08 -21.31
CA ALA A 79 19.43 1.03 -22.17
C ALA A 79 19.20 2.44 -21.61
N SER A 80 20.20 3.33 -21.71
CA SER A 80 20.07 4.67 -21.16
C SER A 80 20.66 5.76 -22.08
N ARG A 81 19.92 6.87 -22.17
CA ARG A 81 20.35 8.17 -22.65
C ARG A 81 20.10 9.26 -21.60
N ASP A 82 19.82 8.87 -20.35
CA ASP A 82 19.71 9.72 -19.16
C ASP A 82 21.11 9.80 -18.51
N PRO A 83 21.62 11.00 -18.19
CA PRO A 83 22.97 11.14 -17.62
C PRO A 83 23.12 10.56 -16.21
N GLY A 84 22.01 10.40 -15.47
CA GLY A 84 22.00 9.90 -14.09
C GLY A 84 21.72 8.38 -13.98
N LEU A 85 21.33 7.72 -15.07
CA LEU A 85 20.99 6.29 -15.08
C LEU A 85 21.91 5.50 -16.01
N ARG A 86 22.31 4.30 -15.59
CA ARG A 86 23.18 3.39 -16.34
C ARG A 86 22.51 2.02 -16.50
N GLU A 87 22.86 1.30 -17.53
CA GLU A 87 22.47 -0.11 -17.70
C GLU A 87 22.83 -0.92 -16.44
N GLY A 88 21.88 -1.75 -16.00
CA GLY A 88 21.96 -2.53 -14.77
C GLY A 88 21.43 -1.84 -13.52
N ASP A 89 21.25 -0.52 -13.52
CA ASP A 89 20.66 0.19 -12.38
C ASP A 89 19.25 -0.31 -12.08
N LEU A 90 18.94 -0.50 -10.81
CA LEU A 90 17.58 -0.75 -10.34
C LEU A 90 16.90 0.60 -10.04
N VAL A 91 15.71 0.78 -10.55
CA VAL A 91 14.95 2.02 -10.42
C VAL A 91 13.53 1.75 -9.94
N PHE A 92 13.04 2.62 -9.07
CA PHE A 92 11.62 2.76 -8.76
C PHE A 92 11.03 3.82 -9.69
N HIS A 93 9.83 3.58 -10.22
CA HIS A 93 9.09 4.54 -11.04
C HIS A 93 7.57 4.26 -10.99
N ARG A 94 6.78 5.08 -11.70
CA ARG A 94 5.33 4.94 -11.74
C ARG A 94 4.79 4.46 -13.09
N GLU A 95 5.64 4.17 -14.04
CA GLU A 95 5.29 3.60 -15.34
C GLU A 95 5.11 2.07 -15.23
N GLY A 96 4.25 1.63 -14.29
CA GLY A 96 3.90 0.23 -14.07
C GLY A 96 2.86 -0.27 -15.06
N TRP A 97 2.30 -1.43 -14.80
CA TRP A 97 1.33 -2.18 -15.61
C TRP A 97 1.78 -2.39 -17.05
N ARG A 98 3.09 -2.43 -17.26
CA ARG A 98 3.76 -2.73 -18.53
C ARG A 98 5.08 -3.46 -18.31
N THR A 99 5.55 -4.18 -19.33
CA THR A 99 6.83 -4.91 -19.23
C THR A 99 8.04 -4.01 -19.40
N HIS A 100 7.93 -2.94 -20.20
CA HIS A 100 9.01 -1.99 -20.48
C HIS A 100 8.49 -0.56 -20.37
N ALA A 101 9.31 0.33 -19.84
CA ALA A 101 8.96 1.74 -19.65
C ALA A 101 10.12 2.66 -20.03
N LEU A 102 9.80 3.83 -20.57
CA LEU A 102 10.74 4.94 -20.66
C LEU A 102 10.59 5.80 -19.42
N VAL A 103 11.68 6.04 -18.71
CA VAL A 103 11.68 6.84 -17.48
C VAL A 103 12.72 7.96 -17.55
N THR A 104 12.52 9.01 -16.78
CA THR A 104 13.47 10.11 -16.58
C THR A 104 13.75 10.22 -15.09
N LEU A 105 15.03 10.23 -14.70
CA LEU A 105 15.41 10.35 -13.30
C LEU A 105 14.87 11.65 -12.68
N GLY A 106 14.24 11.55 -11.51
CA GLY A 106 13.66 12.68 -10.77
C GLY A 106 12.27 13.12 -11.25
N VAL A 107 11.75 12.57 -12.36
CA VAL A 107 10.41 12.88 -12.86
C VAL A 107 9.42 11.84 -12.31
N ASP A 108 8.22 12.27 -11.91
CA ASP A 108 7.12 11.44 -11.37
C ASP A 108 7.55 10.47 -10.27
N GLY A 109 8.52 10.89 -9.44
CA GLY A 109 9.06 10.09 -8.36
C GLY A 109 10.01 8.99 -8.80
N THR A 110 10.44 8.98 -10.07
CA THR A 110 11.48 8.05 -10.56
C THR A 110 12.77 8.26 -9.80
N ARG A 111 13.29 7.20 -9.19
CA ARG A 111 14.53 7.25 -8.41
C ARG A 111 15.33 5.96 -8.58
N LYS A 112 16.65 6.10 -8.56
CA LYS A 112 17.54 4.96 -8.45
C LYS A 112 17.43 4.35 -7.06
N LEU A 113 17.33 3.02 -6.98
CA LEU A 113 17.32 2.33 -5.69
C LEU A 113 18.71 2.32 -5.07
N ARG A 114 18.79 2.53 -3.76
CA ARG A 114 20.06 2.49 -3.01
C ARG A 114 20.69 1.09 -2.98
N GLY A 115 19.94 0.05 -3.27
CA GLY A 115 20.42 -1.33 -3.36
C GLY A 115 21.04 -1.82 -2.04
N HIS A 116 20.21 -2.28 -1.10
CA HIS A 116 20.67 -2.78 0.18
C HIS A 116 20.95 -4.29 0.10
N ALA A 117 22.22 -4.69 0.30
CA ALA A 117 22.58 -6.11 0.32
C ALA A 117 21.76 -6.90 1.36
N GLY A 118 21.20 -8.04 0.96
CA GLY A 118 20.34 -8.88 1.80
C GLY A 118 18.89 -8.41 1.93
N VAL A 119 18.49 -7.32 1.27
CA VAL A 119 17.09 -6.85 1.22
C VAL A 119 16.47 -7.34 -0.09
N PRO A 120 15.34 -8.08 -0.04
CA PRO A 120 14.68 -8.58 -1.25
C PRO A 120 14.06 -7.44 -2.05
N LEU A 121 13.90 -7.65 -3.37
CA LEU A 121 13.40 -6.62 -4.28
C LEU A 121 11.96 -6.20 -3.95
N GLU A 122 11.15 -7.11 -3.46
CA GLU A 122 9.77 -6.88 -3.00
C GLU A 122 9.67 -5.81 -1.91
N ALA A 123 10.70 -5.68 -1.07
CA ALA A 123 10.74 -4.68 -0.01
C ALA A 123 10.55 -3.26 -0.56
N TYR A 124 11.10 -2.96 -1.75
CA TYR A 124 11.05 -1.62 -2.34
C TYR A 124 9.67 -1.23 -2.90
N LEU A 125 8.75 -2.19 -3.04
CA LEU A 125 7.34 -1.95 -3.37
C LEU A 125 6.39 -2.21 -2.19
N SER A 126 6.92 -2.72 -1.07
CA SER A 126 6.16 -2.98 0.16
C SER A 126 6.66 -2.09 1.31
N ILE A 127 7.36 -2.66 2.27
CA ILE A 127 7.73 -1.99 3.53
C ILE A 127 8.76 -0.85 3.36
N LEU A 128 9.60 -0.86 2.33
CA LEU A 128 10.47 0.26 1.92
C LEU A 128 9.85 1.10 0.80
N GLY A 129 8.64 0.74 0.33
CA GLY A 129 7.90 1.45 -0.70
C GLY A 129 6.76 2.28 -0.14
N GLY A 130 5.77 2.53 -1.00
CA GLY A 130 4.65 3.42 -0.66
C GLY A 130 3.83 2.98 0.54
N THR A 131 3.66 1.68 0.80
CA THR A 131 2.91 1.17 1.95
C THR A 131 3.67 1.38 3.25
N GLY A 132 4.97 1.09 3.28
CA GLY A 132 5.81 1.36 4.44
C GLY A 132 5.97 2.86 4.71
N LEU A 133 6.16 3.66 3.66
CA LEU A 133 6.24 5.12 3.80
C LEU A 133 4.94 5.72 4.34
N THR A 134 3.78 5.19 3.91
CA THR A 134 2.48 5.59 4.44
C THR A 134 2.37 5.26 5.93
N ALA A 135 2.70 4.03 6.32
CA ALA A 135 2.67 3.58 7.71
C ALA A 135 3.65 4.39 8.59
N TYR A 136 4.85 4.63 8.09
CA TYR A 136 5.88 5.41 8.80
C TYR A 136 5.43 6.85 9.02
N ALA A 137 4.93 7.53 8.00
CA ALA A 137 4.41 8.89 8.12
C ALA A 137 3.19 8.95 9.05
N ALA A 138 2.27 7.99 8.95
CA ALA A 138 1.10 7.89 9.83
C ALA A 138 1.50 7.78 11.30
N LEU A 139 2.48 6.94 11.62
CA LEU A 139 2.91 6.70 12.99
C LEU A 139 3.82 7.81 13.53
N THR A 140 4.75 8.33 12.73
CA THR A 140 5.80 9.25 13.23
C THR A 140 5.47 10.72 13.07
N ARG A 141 4.67 11.09 12.05
CA ARG A 141 4.36 12.51 11.74
C ARG A 141 2.93 12.87 12.12
N THR A 142 1.97 12.03 11.74
CA THR A 142 0.55 12.31 11.95
C THR A 142 0.10 11.91 13.35
N ALA A 143 0.09 10.62 13.68
CA ALA A 143 -0.35 10.16 15.00
C ALA A 143 0.69 10.38 16.10
N GLN A 144 1.98 10.48 15.74
CA GLN A 144 3.08 10.65 16.69
C GLN A 144 3.01 9.61 17.82
N LEU A 145 3.01 8.32 17.41
CA LEU A 145 2.98 7.19 18.33
C LEU A 145 4.14 7.28 19.32
N ARG A 146 3.85 7.08 20.60
CA ARG A 146 4.82 7.10 21.69
C ARG A 146 5.05 5.69 22.23
N GLU A 147 6.21 5.47 22.80
CA GLU A 147 6.49 4.24 23.54
C GLU A 147 5.46 4.00 24.64
N GLY A 148 4.98 2.76 24.77
CA GLY A 148 3.99 2.37 25.76
C GLY A 148 2.53 2.63 25.41
N GLU A 149 2.22 3.20 24.22
CA GLU A 149 0.86 3.44 23.76
C GLU A 149 0.23 2.22 23.09
N ASP A 150 -1.10 2.16 23.10
CA ASP A 150 -1.91 1.14 22.46
C ASP A 150 -2.38 1.62 21.10
N LEU A 151 -2.15 0.80 20.07
CA LEU A 151 -2.49 1.06 18.67
C LEU A 151 -3.56 0.11 18.17
N PHE A 152 -4.57 0.65 17.48
CA PHE A 152 -5.44 -0.12 16.60
C PHE A 152 -5.12 0.20 15.12
N VAL A 153 -5.18 -0.81 14.27
CA VAL A 153 -5.05 -0.64 12.82
C VAL A 153 -6.12 -1.45 12.09
N SER A 154 -6.88 -0.82 11.21
CA SER A 154 -7.86 -1.48 10.35
C SER A 154 -7.23 -2.02 9.08
N ALA A 155 -7.83 -3.05 8.46
CA ALA A 155 -7.25 -3.80 7.33
C ALA A 155 -5.79 -4.22 7.62
N ALA A 156 -5.54 -4.69 8.85
CA ALA A 156 -4.23 -4.93 9.41
C ALA A 156 -3.39 -5.93 8.62
N ALA A 157 -4.02 -6.89 7.94
CA ALA A 157 -3.36 -7.88 7.10
C ALA A 157 -3.06 -7.40 5.67
N GLY A 158 -3.36 -6.12 5.34
CA GLY A 158 -2.99 -5.51 4.07
C GLY A 158 -1.60 -4.87 4.10
N GLY A 159 -1.12 -4.35 2.96
CA GLY A 159 0.25 -3.83 2.85
C GLY A 159 0.59 -2.68 3.80
N VAL A 160 -0.32 -1.72 4.02
CA VAL A 160 -0.11 -0.64 5.02
C VAL A 160 -0.25 -1.19 6.44
N GLY A 161 -1.23 -2.09 6.66
CA GLY A 161 -1.50 -2.64 7.98
C GLY A 161 -0.34 -3.47 8.53
N THR A 162 0.24 -4.38 7.74
CA THR A 162 1.41 -5.18 8.15
C THR A 162 2.63 -4.30 8.40
N ALA A 163 2.89 -3.32 7.53
CA ALA A 163 3.96 -2.33 7.75
C ALA A 163 3.73 -1.51 9.03
N THR A 164 2.47 -1.12 9.31
CA THR A 164 2.11 -0.43 10.55
C THR A 164 2.46 -1.27 11.78
N GLY A 165 2.12 -2.57 11.78
CA GLY A 165 2.45 -3.48 12.87
C GLY A 165 3.95 -3.56 13.15
N HIS A 166 4.74 -3.79 12.10
CA HIS A 166 6.21 -3.83 12.22
C HIS A 166 6.79 -2.52 12.75
N ILE A 167 6.41 -1.40 12.15
CA ILE A 167 6.95 -0.08 12.52
C ILE A 167 6.52 0.29 13.94
N ALA A 168 5.26 0.06 14.31
CA ALA A 168 4.77 0.36 15.66
C ALA A 168 5.49 -0.44 16.74
N ARG A 169 5.78 -1.73 16.48
CA ARG A 169 6.58 -2.54 17.40
C ARG A 169 7.99 -2.01 17.58
N LEU A 170 8.63 -1.54 16.49
CA LEU A 170 9.96 -0.93 16.56
C LEU A 170 9.95 0.41 17.27
N LEU A 171 8.84 1.16 17.23
CA LEU A 171 8.65 2.43 17.93
C LEU A 171 8.23 2.24 19.41
N GLY A 172 8.07 0.99 19.89
CA GLY A 172 7.77 0.69 21.28
C GLY A 172 6.30 0.72 21.64
N ALA A 173 5.38 0.51 20.68
CA ALA A 173 3.96 0.32 21.01
C ALA A 173 3.79 -0.81 22.03
N ARG A 174 2.98 -0.57 23.07
CA ARG A 174 2.69 -1.55 24.13
C ARG A 174 1.82 -2.68 23.59
N ARG A 175 0.74 -2.32 22.92
CA ARG A 175 -0.20 -3.26 22.30
C ARG A 175 -0.53 -2.83 20.89
N ILE A 176 -0.58 -3.80 20.00
CA ILE A 176 -0.97 -3.61 18.61
C ILE A 176 -2.19 -4.49 18.35
N ILE A 177 -3.31 -3.87 18.02
CA ILE A 177 -4.58 -4.52 17.76
C ILE A 177 -4.93 -4.37 16.29
N GLY A 178 -5.40 -5.44 15.63
CA GLY A 178 -5.72 -5.43 14.22
C GLY A 178 -7.14 -5.91 13.91
N SER A 179 -7.74 -5.39 12.84
CA SER A 179 -8.90 -6.01 12.22
C SER A 179 -8.57 -6.53 10.83
N ALA A 180 -9.13 -7.68 10.48
CA ALA A 180 -8.97 -8.31 9.17
C ALA A 180 -10.28 -8.95 8.72
N GLY A 181 -10.37 -9.42 7.47
CA GLY A 181 -11.60 -9.95 6.88
C GLY A 181 -11.62 -11.47 6.76
N SER A 182 -10.87 -12.20 7.56
CA SER A 182 -11.00 -13.65 7.66
C SER A 182 -10.24 -14.19 8.87
N ALA A 183 -10.69 -15.32 9.41
CA ALA A 183 -10.03 -16.02 10.52
C ALA A 183 -8.57 -16.42 10.19
N ALA A 184 -8.25 -16.72 8.93
CA ALA A 184 -6.88 -17.01 8.50
C ALA A 184 -5.99 -15.77 8.62
N LYS A 185 -6.48 -14.59 8.24
CA LYS A 185 -5.76 -13.33 8.37
C LYS A 185 -5.61 -12.91 9.84
N VAL A 186 -6.63 -13.14 10.66
CA VAL A 186 -6.55 -12.91 12.11
C VAL A 186 -5.42 -13.73 12.71
N ARG A 187 -5.37 -15.04 12.43
CA ARG A 187 -4.27 -15.90 12.88
C ARG A 187 -2.90 -15.44 12.36
N HIS A 188 -2.83 -15.01 11.10
CA HIS A 188 -1.56 -14.49 10.56
C HIS A 188 -1.09 -13.25 11.34
N LEU A 189 -1.99 -12.34 11.70
CA LEU A 189 -1.66 -11.17 12.51
C LEU A 189 -1.10 -11.55 13.88
N THR A 190 -1.74 -12.48 14.58
CA THR A 190 -1.32 -12.88 15.95
C THR A 190 -0.12 -13.80 15.94
N ASP A 191 -0.13 -14.85 15.12
CA ASP A 191 0.83 -15.94 15.22
C ASP A 191 2.14 -15.66 14.44
N VAL A 192 2.05 -14.83 13.39
CA VAL A 192 3.20 -14.53 12.51
C VAL A 192 3.71 -13.11 12.72
N LEU A 193 2.81 -12.11 12.75
CA LEU A 193 3.20 -10.70 12.85
C LEU A 193 3.28 -10.18 14.29
N GLY A 194 2.88 -11.00 15.27
CA GLY A 194 2.98 -10.68 16.68
C GLY A 194 2.06 -9.54 17.13
N PHE A 195 0.90 -9.39 16.50
CA PHE A 195 -0.16 -8.53 17.05
C PHE A 195 -0.66 -9.10 18.37
N ASP A 196 -0.90 -8.22 19.34
CA ASP A 196 -1.32 -8.62 20.68
C ASP A 196 -2.79 -9.10 20.72
N ALA A 197 -3.61 -8.58 19.77
CA ALA A 197 -4.97 -9.05 19.53
C ALA A 197 -5.37 -8.75 18.07
N ALA A 198 -6.24 -9.58 17.53
CA ALA A 198 -6.85 -9.32 16.21
C ALA A 198 -8.26 -9.91 16.17
N PHE A 199 -9.12 -9.35 15.32
CA PHE A 199 -10.49 -9.84 15.13
C PHE A 199 -10.92 -9.80 13.66
N ASP A 200 -11.85 -10.70 13.30
CA ASP A 200 -12.53 -10.66 12.01
C ASP A 200 -13.71 -9.70 12.09
N TYR A 201 -13.69 -8.64 11.28
CA TYR A 201 -14.75 -7.62 11.32
C TYR A 201 -16.12 -8.15 10.85
N HIS A 202 -16.19 -9.35 10.25
CA HIS A 202 -17.45 -9.98 9.87
C HIS A 202 -18.13 -10.69 11.06
N ASP A 203 -17.41 -10.94 12.17
CA ASP A 203 -17.95 -11.68 13.32
C ASP A 203 -18.82 -10.82 14.25
N GLY A 204 -19.05 -9.55 13.90
CA GLY A 204 -19.94 -8.64 14.64
C GLY A 204 -19.50 -7.18 14.56
N PRO A 205 -20.23 -6.28 15.24
CA PRO A 205 -19.92 -4.84 15.20
C PRO A 205 -18.49 -4.55 15.63
N VAL A 206 -17.78 -3.74 14.81
CA VAL A 206 -16.35 -3.42 15.04
C VAL A 206 -16.11 -2.80 16.41
N GLY A 207 -16.98 -1.87 16.86
CA GLY A 207 -16.85 -1.22 18.17
C GLY A 207 -16.92 -2.21 19.35
N GLU A 208 -17.81 -3.22 19.27
CA GLU A 208 -17.93 -4.24 20.31
C GLU A 208 -16.71 -5.18 20.35
N GLN A 209 -16.22 -5.56 19.17
CA GLN A 209 -15.04 -6.41 19.06
C GLN A 209 -13.79 -5.67 19.56
N LEU A 210 -13.66 -4.38 19.17
CA LEU A 210 -12.54 -3.54 19.61
C LEU A 210 -12.58 -3.30 21.12
N ALA A 211 -13.76 -3.09 21.72
CA ALA A 211 -13.90 -2.94 23.17
C ALA A 211 -13.47 -4.21 23.92
N LYS A 212 -13.72 -5.42 23.38
CA LYS A 212 -13.23 -6.68 23.95
C LYS A 212 -11.70 -6.81 23.79
N ALA A 213 -11.15 -6.42 22.63
CA ALA A 213 -9.72 -6.49 22.36
C ALA A 213 -8.92 -5.43 23.12
N ALA A 214 -9.52 -4.27 23.42
CA ALA A 214 -8.93 -3.14 24.11
C ALA A 214 -9.87 -2.60 25.21
N PRO A 215 -10.09 -3.35 26.31
CA PRO A 215 -11.04 -2.92 27.35
C PRO A 215 -10.67 -1.60 28.02
N ASP A 216 -9.39 -1.27 28.06
CA ASP A 216 -8.90 0.01 28.60
C ASP A 216 -8.81 1.11 27.53
N GLY A 217 -9.29 0.88 26.30
CA GLY A 217 -9.19 1.80 25.18
C GLY A 217 -7.87 1.77 24.42
N ILE A 218 -7.73 2.66 23.44
CA ILE A 218 -6.56 2.83 22.59
C ILE A 218 -6.09 4.29 22.58
N ASP A 219 -4.83 4.53 22.22
CA ASP A 219 -4.25 5.88 22.11
C ASP A 219 -4.16 6.35 20.68
N VAL A 220 -3.91 5.42 19.75
CA VAL A 220 -3.70 5.70 18.32
C VAL A 220 -4.54 4.77 17.46
N TYR A 221 -5.10 5.31 16.38
CA TYR A 221 -5.74 4.54 15.33
C TYR A 221 -5.16 4.88 13.96
N VAL A 222 -4.74 3.86 13.22
CA VAL A 222 -4.38 3.99 11.78
C VAL A 222 -5.53 3.44 10.96
N ASP A 223 -6.25 4.34 10.29
CA ASP A 223 -7.47 4.03 9.55
C ASP A 223 -7.20 3.82 8.05
N ASN A 224 -7.35 2.59 7.59
CA ASN A 224 -7.32 2.21 6.18
C ASN A 224 -8.72 1.99 5.57
N VAL A 225 -9.79 1.99 6.39
CA VAL A 225 -11.11 1.48 6.00
C VAL A 225 -12.20 2.55 6.04
N GLY A 226 -12.20 3.43 7.05
CA GLY A 226 -13.29 4.38 7.29
C GLY A 226 -14.56 3.72 7.84
N GLY A 227 -15.71 4.38 7.67
CA GLY A 227 -17.04 3.86 8.00
C GLY A 227 -17.17 3.33 9.43
N GLU A 228 -17.66 2.10 9.60
CA GLU A 228 -17.88 1.45 10.90
C GLU A 228 -16.58 1.30 11.70
N HIS A 229 -15.42 1.10 11.04
CA HIS A 229 -14.14 1.02 11.72
C HIS A 229 -13.77 2.36 12.36
N LEU A 230 -14.00 3.47 11.65
CA LEU A 230 -13.77 4.81 12.19
C LEU A 230 -14.70 5.10 13.37
N GLU A 231 -15.98 4.75 13.25
CA GLU A 231 -16.97 4.90 14.34
C GLU A 231 -16.56 4.10 15.59
N GLY A 232 -16.21 2.81 15.40
CA GLY A 232 -15.75 1.94 16.48
C GLY A 232 -14.48 2.46 17.16
N ALA A 233 -13.52 2.95 16.38
CA ALA A 233 -12.27 3.50 16.90
C ALA A 233 -12.50 4.81 17.69
N ILE A 234 -13.35 5.73 17.22
CA ILE A 234 -13.73 6.96 17.95
C ILE A 234 -14.30 6.58 19.32
N GLY A 235 -15.15 5.53 19.39
CA GLY A 235 -15.70 5.04 20.66
C GLY A 235 -14.63 4.49 21.61
N ALA A 236 -13.62 3.80 21.09
CA ALA A 236 -12.57 3.14 21.88
C ALA A 236 -11.37 4.04 22.22
N LEU A 237 -11.19 5.17 21.56
CA LEU A 237 -10.10 6.11 21.82
C LEU A 237 -10.20 6.72 23.20
N ARG A 238 -9.06 6.81 23.89
CA ARG A 238 -8.91 7.58 25.13
C ARG A 238 -8.93 9.07 24.84
N GLU A 239 -9.01 9.89 25.90
CA GLU A 239 -8.83 11.34 25.78
C GLU A 239 -7.49 11.67 25.09
N PHE A 240 -7.49 12.68 24.23
CA PHE A 240 -6.34 13.11 23.41
C PHE A 240 -5.84 12.05 22.41
N GLY A 241 -6.67 11.03 22.12
CA GLY A 241 -6.37 10.01 21.11
C GLY A 241 -6.19 10.59 19.72
N ARG A 242 -5.46 9.87 18.87
CA ARG A 242 -5.09 10.36 17.53
C ARG A 242 -5.45 9.34 16.47
N ILE A 243 -6.02 9.85 15.37
CA ILE A 243 -6.40 9.08 14.20
C ILE A 243 -5.56 9.56 13.01
N ALA A 244 -4.76 8.66 12.44
CA ALA A 244 -4.13 8.86 11.15
C ALA A 244 -5.01 8.20 10.07
N TRP A 245 -5.75 9.00 9.30
CA TRP A 245 -6.66 8.51 8.28
C TRP A 245 -5.93 8.35 6.94
N VAL A 246 -5.67 7.12 6.57
CA VAL A 246 -4.87 6.72 5.39
C VAL A 246 -5.75 6.43 4.18
N GLY A 247 -6.92 5.82 4.39
CA GLY A 247 -7.78 5.38 3.29
C GLY A 247 -9.20 5.03 3.71
N ALA A 248 -10.02 4.75 2.72
CA ALA A 248 -11.42 4.39 2.89
C ALA A 248 -11.77 3.18 2.00
N VAL A 249 -11.05 2.05 2.19
CA VAL A 249 -11.17 0.85 1.33
C VAL A 249 -12.61 0.33 1.28
N SER A 250 -13.41 0.55 2.33
CA SER A 250 -14.83 0.20 2.35
C SER A 250 -15.68 0.89 1.26
N THR A 251 -15.17 1.96 0.65
CA THR A 251 -15.92 2.76 -0.35
C THR A 251 -15.51 2.48 -1.78
N TYR A 252 -14.40 1.78 -2.02
CA TYR A 252 -13.81 1.68 -3.36
C TYR A 252 -14.64 0.87 -4.36
N ASN A 253 -15.45 -0.09 -3.90
CA ASN A 253 -16.27 -0.93 -4.76
C ASN A 253 -17.78 -0.62 -4.70
N GLY A 254 -18.19 0.50 -4.07
CA GLY A 254 -19.59 0.80 -3.84
C GLY A 254 -20.01 2.18 -4.32
N ASP A 255 -21.26 2.29 -4.79
CA ASP A 255 -21.91 3.56 -5.19
C ASP A 255 -22.32 4.43 -3.98
N ARG A 256 -22.09 3.96 -2.76
CA ARG A 256 -22.52 4.67 -1.55
C ARG A 256 -21.36 5.41 -0.93
N SER A 257 -21.50 6.71 -0.84
CA SER A 257 -20.66 7.50 0.09
C SER A 257 -20.75 6.89 1.48
N PRO A 258 -19.62 6.68 2.18
CA PRO A 258 -19.66 6.14 3.53
C PRO A 258 -20.48 7.06 4.42
N ALA A 259 -21.33 6.47 5.27
CA ALA A 259 -22.00 7.24 6.30
C ALA A 259 -20.95 7.84 7.25
N ALA A 260 -21.16 9.08 7.66
CA ALA A 260 -20.34 9.67 8.71
C ALA A 260 -20.52 8.87 10.02
N PRO A 261 -19.48 8.78 10.87
CA PRO A 261 -19.61 8.20 12.21
C PRO A 261 -20.73 8.86 13.01
N ARG A 262 -21.62 8.08 13.58
CA ARG A 262 -22.75 8.58 14.38
C ARG A 262 -22.30 9.21 15.69
N ASN A 263 -21.16 8.80 16.20
CA ASN A 263 -20.52 9.27 17.43
C ASN A 263 -19.46 10.34 17.19
N LEU A 264 -19.54 11.09 16.10
CA LEU A 264 -18.51 12.08 15.75
C LEU A 264 -18.34 13.17 16.82
N PHE A 265 -19.37 13.44 17.65
CA PHE A 265 -19.29 14.39 18.74
C PHE A 265 -18.34 13.94 19.88
N GLU A 266 -18.02 12.65 19.99
CA GLU A 266 -16.98 12.13 20.90
C GLU A 266 -15.59 12.73 20.62
N VAL A 267 -15.35 13.19 19.37
CA VAL A 267 -14.11 13.90 19.00
C VAL A 267 -13.93 15.14 19.87
N VAL A 268 -15.03 15.84 20.17
CA VAL A 268 -15.02 17.02 21.06
C VAL A 268 -14.85 16.59 22.52
N HIS A 269 -15.65 15.62 22.98
CA HIS A 269 -15.64 15.17 24.37
C HIS A 269 -14.28 14.64 24.81
N LYS A 270 -13.60 13.90 23.92
CA LYS A 270 -12.30 13.28 24.20
C LYS A 270 -11.11 14.11 23.67
N SER A 271 -11.35 15.29 23.09
CA SER A 271 -10.29 16.11 22.48
C SER A 271 -9.45 15.34 21.47
N LEU A 272 -10.10 14.55 20.61
CA LEU A 272 -9.40 13.71 19.63
C LEU A 272 -8.84 14.55 18.48
N ARG A 273 -7.76 14.07 17.88
CA ARG A 273 -7.21 14.60 16.62
C ARG A 273 -7.40 13.57 15.50
N LEU A 274 -8.02 14.00 14.41
CA LEU A 274 -8.16 13.22 13.18
C LEU A 274 -7.45 13.99 12.06
N GLU A 275 -6.51 13.30 11.37
CA GLU A 275 -5.70 13.91 10.32
C GLU A 275 -5.49 12.94 9.16
N GLY A 276 -5.65 13.46 7.93
CA GLY A 276 -5.45 12.68 6.71
C GLY A 276 -3.98 12.46 6.38
N VAL A 277 -3.64 11.27 5.88
CA VAL A 277 -2.28 10.91 5.46
C VAL A 277 -2.25 10.64 3.96
N LEU A 278 -1.57 11.47 3.21
CA LEU A 278 -1.38 11.27 1.77
C LEU A 278 0.12 11.13 1.47
N VAL A 279 0.54 9.92 1.13
CA VAL A 279 1.95 9.52 1.01
C VAL A 279 2.79 10.42 0.09
N ARG A 280 2.21 11.01 -0.95
CA ARG A 280 2.92 11.94 -1.85
C ARG A 280 3.45 13.19 -1.16
N HIS A 281 2.88 13.57 -0.01
CA HIS A 281 3.33 14.71 0.79
C HIS A 281 4.47 14.35 1.76
N HIS A 282 4.85 13.06 1.82
CA HIS A 282 5.83 12.51 2.74
C HIS A 282 7.01 11.82 2.03
N THR A 283 7.19 12.06 0.72
CA THR A 283 8.25 11.42 -0.07
C THR A 283 9.65 11.80 0.40
N ASN A 284 9.80 12.94 1.05
CA ASN A 284 11.03 13.39 1.70
C ASN A 284 11.47 12.50 2.88
N LEU A 285 10.60 11.63 3.40
CA LEU A 285 10.93 10.67 4.46
C LEU A 285 11.49 9.35 3.95
N GLN A 286 11.67 9.18 2.62
CA GLN A 286 12.09 7.91 2.04
C GLN A 286 13.44 7.42 2.57
N ASP A 287 14.44 8.30 2.65
CA ASP A 287 15.77 7.94 3.16
C ASP A 287 15.72 7.61 4.66
N GLU A 288 14.97 8.37 5.44
CA GLU A 288 14.75 8.13 6.88
C GLU A 288 14.07 6.76 7.10
N LEU A 289 13.06 6.42 6.30
CA LEU A 289 12.40 5.12 6.34
C LEU A 289 13.39 3.98 6.05
N GLU A 290 14.18 4.11 4.99
CA GLU A 290 15.17 3.10 4.63
C GLU A 290 16.23 2.93 5.71
N ASP A 291 16.78 4.03 6.24
CA ASP A 291 17.78 4.01 7.32
C ASP A 291 17.20 3.40 8.61
N PHE A 292 15.93 3.62 8.91
CA PHE A 292 15.23 3.02 10.05
C PHE A 292 14.97 1.52 9.88
N LEU A 293 14.49 1.07 8.71
CA LEU A 293 14.00 -0.31 8.54
C LEU A 293 15.05 -1.30 8.02
N VAL A 294 16.01 -0.87 7.20
CA VAL A 294 16.99 -1.77 6.58
C VAL A 294 17.79 -2.61 7.58
N PRO A 295 18.27 -2.08 8.72
CA PRO A 295 18.95 -2.89 9.73
C PRO A 295 18.07 -4.04 10.26
N HIS A 296 16.77 -3.80 10.42
CA HIS A 296 15.82 -4.79 10.94
C HIS A 296 15.43 -5.83 9.87
N LEU A 297 15.33 -5.43 8.60
CA LEU A 297 15.13 -6.37 7.48
C LEU A 297 16.32 -7.32 7.34
N ARG A 298 17.55 -6.79 7.42
CA ARG A 298 18.77 -7.60 7.30
C ARG A 298 18.93 -8.64 8.41
N THR A 299 18.46 -8.34 9.59
CA THR A 299 18.51 -9.28 10.73
C THR A 299 17.30 -10.22 10.79
N GLY A 300 16.34 -10.09 9.89
CA GLY A 300 15.11 -10.86 9.91
C GLY A 300 14.16 -10.50 11.06
N ARG A 301 14.40 -9.39 11.76
CA ARG A 301 13.54 -8.90 12.84
C ARG A 301 12.16 -8.48 12.33
N ILE A 302 12.09 -8.03 11.09
CA ILE A 302 10.85 -7.72 10.36
C ILE A 302 10.88 -8.36 8.98
N GLY A 303 9.71 -8.70 8.46
CA GLY A 303 9.50 -9.26 7.12
C GLY A 303 9.05 -8.22 6.09
N THR A 304 8.83 -8.69 4.86
CA THR A 304 8.32 -7.87 3.75
C THR A 304 6.82 -8.03 3.52
N ASP A 305 6.19 -9.05 4.07
CA ASP A 305 4.76 -9.41 3.98
C ASP A 305 4.15 -9.09 2.61
N THR A 306 4.38 -9.98 1.66
CA THR A 306 3.93 -9.80 0.29
C THR A 306 3.22 -11.04 -0.23
N THR A 307 2.18 -10.82 -1.04
CA THR A 307 1.60 -11.83 -1.93
C THR A 307 2.11 -11.54 -3.34
N VAL A 308 2.88 -12.46 -3.91
CA VAL A 308 3.50 -12.28 -5.23
C VAL A 308 2.83 -13.21 -6.23
N VAL A 309 2.19 -12.64 -7.24
CA VAL A 309 1.63 -13.35 -8.39
C VAL A 309 2.69 -13.39 -9.50
N GLN A 310 2.91 -14.55 -10.10
CA GLN A 310 3.89 -14.73 -11.18
C GLN A 310 3.23 -14.50 -12.54
N GLY A 311 3.95 -13.83 -13.44
CA GLY A 311 3.56 -13.59 -14.83
C GLY A 311 2.79 -12.27 -15.04
N PHE A 312 3.24 -11.49 -16.02
CA PHE A 312 2.61 -10.21 -16.37
C PHE A 312 1.15 -10.36 -16.77
N GLU A 313 0.77 -11.46 -17.40
CA GLU A 313 -0.59 -11.80 -17.84
C GLU A 313 -1.59 -11.91 -16.69
N HIS A 314 -1.13 -12.05 -15.45
CA HIS A 314 -1.96 -12.13 -14.25
C HIS A 314 -2.13 -10.80 -13.51
N THR A 315 -1.65 -9.67 -14.08
CA THR A 315 -1.71 -8.35 -13.42
C THR A 315 -3.16 -7.94 -13.10
N VAL A 316 -4.08 -8.13 -14.02
CA VAL A 316 -5.51 -7.80 -13.83
C VAL A 316 -6.14 -8.71 -12.78
N ASP A 317 -5.81 -10.00 -12.78
CA ASP A 317 -6.34 -10.95 -11.80
C ASP A 317 -5.80 -10.65 -10.39
N ALA A 318 -4.51 -10.31 -10.27
CA ALA A 318 -3.91 -9.86 -9.01
C ALA A 318 -4.60 -8.60 -8.47
N PHE A 319 -4.89 -7.63 -9.32
CA PHE A 319 -5.62 -6.42 -8.92
C PHE A 319 -7.04 -6.73 -8.43
N ARG A 320 -7.79 -7.53 -9.19
CA ARG A 320 -9.15 -7.94 -8.83
C ARG A 320 -9.16 -8.80 -7.56
N GLY A 321 -8.20 -9.71 -7.41
CA GLY A 321 -8.01 -10.52 -6.20
C GLY A 321 -7.71 -9.65 -4.97
N MET A 322 -6.85 -8.64 -5.13
CA MET A 322 -6.57 -7.68 -4.05
C MET A 322 -7.83 -6.91 -3.62
N LEU A 323 -8.68 -6.46 -4.56
CA LEU A 323 -9.93 -5.78 -4.24
C LEU A 323 -10.93 -6.69 -3.51
N ARG A 324 -10.86 -8.01 -3.70
CA ARG A 324 -11.62 -9.01 -2.93
C ARG A 324 -10.96 -9.40 -1.60
N GLY A 325 -9.77 -8.81 -1.30
CA GLY A 325 -9.04 -9.11 -0.08
C GLY A 325 -8.36 -10.48 -0.08
N GLU A 326 -7.94 -11.03 -1.21
CA GLU A 326 -7.30 -12.35 -1.28
C GLU A 326 -5.83 -12.33 -0.81
N ASN A 327 -5.20 -11.15 -0.79
CA ASN A 327 -3.80 -11.01 -0.38
C ASN A 327 -3.61 -10.95 1.14
N VAL A 328 -2.43 -11.37 1.57
CA VAL A 328 -1.81 -11.02 2.85
C VAL A 328 -0.60 -10.13 2.55
N GLY A 329 -0.46 -9.04 3.28
CA GLY A 329 0.55 -8.03 2.99
C GLY A 329 0.30 -7.29 1.67
N LYS A 330 1.37 -6.85 1.04
CA LYS A 330 1.33 -6.13 -0.23
C LYS A 330 1.17 -7.09 -1.41
N MET A 331 0.15 -6.85 -2.26
CA MET A 331 0.00 -7.58 -3.54
C MET A 331 0.97 -7.02 -4.58
N LEU A 332 1.77 -7.91 -5.17
CA LEU A 332 2.74 -7.61 -6.21
C LEU A 332 2.59 -8.59 -7.38
N VAL A 333 3.02 -8.19 -8.56
CA VAL A 333 3.15 -9.06 -9.72
C VAL A 333 4.62 -9.09 -10.14
N ARG A 334 5.20 -10.30 -10.20
CA ARG A 334 6.53 -10.50 -10.74
C ARG A 334 6.42 -10.73 -12.24
N ILE A 335 7.16 -9.95 -13.01
CA ILE A 335 7.26 -10.14 -14.45
C ILE A 335 8.39 -11.14 -14.68
N ASP A 336 8.06 -12.27 -15.28
CA ASP A 336 9.07 -13.20 -15.76
C ASP A 336 9.79 -12.59 -16.95
N GLY A 337 11.13 -12.57 -16.90
CA GLY A 337 11.98 -12.11 -17.97
C GLY A 337 12.07 -13.11 -19.12
#